data_8336555b39a739009354a39f3781a581
#
_entry.id   8336555b39a739009354a39f3781a581
#
_cell.length_a   1.000
_cell.length_b   1.000
_cell.length_c   1.000
_cell.angle_alpha   90.00
_cell.angle_beta   90.00
_cell.angle_gamma   90.00
#
_symmetry.space_group_name_H-M   'P 1'
#
loop_
_entity.id
_entity.type
_entity.pdbx_description
1 polymer ?
#
loop_
_entity_poly.entity_id
_entity_poly.type
_entity_poly.pdbx_seq_one_letter_code
_entity_poly.pdbx_strand_id
1 'polypeptide(L)'
;MAPATQSTIAPVAASVLASPAYLEKYGTPRHPLELSGHRLVGYGHRQRAMPLHFERKGEEATVLPTGPLFANNGDIAVPMLVAGVGIAALPDFIAGEELMSGKLVRVLTDWSLPQAYLHLLSPPSRLRPARVRALSDYLVDTLKPSCTGAHERLMALRET
;
A
#
# COMPACT_ATOMS: atom_id res chain seq x y z
N MET A 1 14.08 -22.45 18.39
CA MET A 1 13.18 -21.29 18.64
C MET A 1 11.82 -21.64 18.04
N ALA A 2 10.76 -21.71 18.83
CA ALA A 2 9.44 -22.06 18.30
C ALA A 2 8.93 -20.93 17.41
N PRO A 3 8.26 -21.24 16.27
CA PRO A 3 7.74 -20.22 15.36
C PRO A 3 6.63 -19.38 16.04
N ALA A 4 6.61 -18.07 15.77
CA ALA A 4 5.53 -17.21 16.21
C ALA A 4 4.19 -17.69 15.65
N THR A 5 3.12 -17.56 16.43
CA THR A 5 1.78 -17.82 15.91
C THR A 5 1.33 -16.61 15.09
N GLN A 6 1.01 -16.86 13.83
CA GLN A 6 0.53 -15.84 12.91
C GLN A 6 -0.97 -16.05 12.65
N SER A 7 -1.74 -15.00 12.81
CA SER A 7 -3.16 -14.95 12.43
C SER A 7 -3.35 -13.85 11.39
N THR A 8 -3.91 -14.20 10.24
CA THR A 8 -4.26 -13.22 9.19
C THR A 8 -5.54 -12.50 9.57
N ILE A 9 -5.51 -11.17 9.60
CA ILE A 9 -6.67 -10.34 9.93
C ILE A 9 -7.45 -10.00 8.67
N ALA A 10 -6.79 -9.39 7.69
CA ALA A 10 -7.45 -8.92 6.47
C ALA A 10 -6.45 -8.76 5.31
N PRO A 11 -6.93 -8.83 4.06
CA PRO A 11 -6.15 -8.40 2.91
C PRO A 11 -5.97 -6.87 2.94
N VAL A 12 -4.84 -6.41 2.41
CA VAL A 12 -4.51 -4.98 2.29
C VAL A 12 -4.25 -4.70 0.82
N ALA A 13 -5.09 -3.86 0.23
CA ALA A 13 -4.86 -3.37 -1.12
C ALA A 13 -3.80 -2.29 -1.12
N ALA A 14 -2.97 -2.27 -2.16
CA ALA A 14 -2.02 -1.22 -2.43
C ALA A 14 -2.22 -0.69 -3.84
N SER A 15 -2.02 0.60 -4.03
CA SER A 15 -2.14 1.29 -5.30
C SER A 15 -0.94 2.18 -5.58
N VAL A 16 -0.70 2.44 -6.85
CA VAL A 16 0.28 3.44 -7.27
C VAL A 16 -0.41 4.79 -7.30
N LEU A 17 0.11 5.74 -6.55
CA LEU A 17 -0.54 7.02 -6.25
C LEU A 17 0.33 8.19 -6.67
N ALA A 18 -0.32 9.23 -7.19
CA ALA A 18 0.30 10.52 -7.48
C ALA A 18 -0.74 11.65 -7.31
N SER A 19 -0.28 12.89 -7.12
CA SER A 19 -1.18 14.03 -7.18
C SER A 19 -1.52 14.40 -8.62
N PRO A 20 -2.74 14.94 -8.90
CA PRO A 20 -3.10 15.45 -10.22
C PRO A 20 -2.10 16.47 -10.75
N ALA A 21 -1.62 17.39 -9.90
CA ALA A 21 -0.64 18.39 -10.27
C ALA A 21 0.70 17.80 -10.73
N TYR A 22 1.13 16.69 -10.12
CA TYR A 22 2.32 15.97 -10.58
C TYR A 22 2.09 15.39 -11.98
N LEU A 23 0.94 14.72 -12.18
CA LEU A 23 0.61 14.06 -13.44
C LEU A 23 0.42 15.06 -14.59
N GLU A 24 -0.18 16.21 -14.31
CA GLU A 24 -0.30 17.31 -15.28
C GLU A 24 1.06 17.79 -15.77
N LYS A 25 2.03 17.89 -14.87
CA LYS A 25 3.38 18.38 -15.18
C LYS A 25 4.29 17.35 -15.85
N TYR A 26 4.21 16.09 -15.43
CA TYR A 26 5.16 15.05 -15.81
C TYR A 26 4.55 13.92 -16.64
N GLY A 27 3.24 13.96 -16.90
CA GLY A 27 2.51 12.93 -17.60
C GLY A 27 2.01 11.81 -16.68
N THR A 28 1.03 11.05 -17.20
CA THR A 28 0.45 9.90 -16.51
C THR A 28 1.04 8.62 -17.06
N PRO A 29 1.73 7.80 -16.28
CA PRO A 29 2.29 6.54 -16.75
C PRO A 29 1.16 5.55 -17.12
N ARG A 30 1.27 4.90 -18.26
CA ARG A 30 0.33 3.90 -18.76
C ARG A 30 0.87 2.48 -18.67
N HIS A 31 2.16 2.34 -18.48
CA HIS A 31 2.84 1.06 -18.30
C HIS A 31 3.81 1.12 -17.11
N PRO A 32 3.95 0.05 -16.30
CA PRO A 32 4.85 0.06 -15.15
C PRO A 32 6.29 0.49 -15.46
N LEU A 33 6.83 0.09 -16.61
CA LEU A 33 8.19 0.45 -17.01
C LEU A 33 8.40 1.96 -17.22
N GLU A 34 7.34 2.72 -17.51
CA GLU A 34 7.39 4.18 -17.62
C GLU A 34 7.68 4.86 -16.28
N LEU A 35 7.42 4.17 -15.17
CA LEU A 35 7.76 4.65 -13.83
C LEU A 35 9.25 4.96 -13.67
N SER A 36 10.11 4.34 -14.47
CA SER A 36 11.56 4.64 -14.49
C SER A 36 11.87 6.08 -14.92
N GLY A 37 10.98 6.71 -15.68
CA GLY A 37 11.06 8.12 -16.11
C GLY A 37 10.46 9.10 -15.10
N HIS A 38 9.81 8.60 -14.05
CA HIS A 38 9.17 9.41 -13.02
C HIS A 38 10.00 9.48 -11.73
N ARG A 39 9.70 10.49 -10.92
CA ARG A 39 10.26 10.58 -9.56
C ARG A 39 9.49 9.60 -8.67
N LEU A 40 10.15 8.53 -8.24
CA LEU A 40 9.56 7.56 -7.35
C LEU A 40 9.94 7.87 -5.91
N VAL A 41 8.93 7.87 -5.03
CA VAL A 41 9.13 7.83 -3.59
C VAL A 41 9.14 6.35 -3.20
N GLY A 42 10.33 5.78 -3.02
CA GLY A 42 10.50 4.38 -2.65
C GLY A 42 10.03 4.14 -1.22
N TYR A 43 9.33 3.04 -1.00
CA TYR A 43 9.02 2.56 0.33
C TYR A 43 10.02 1.47 0.72
N GLY A 44 10.69 1.63 1.86
CA GLY A 44 11.68 0.65 2.26
C GLY A 44 12.50 1.04 3.49
N HIS A 45 13.28 0.06 3.97
CA HIS A 45 14.21 0.23 5.07
C HIS A 45 15.66 0.35 4.56
N ARG A 46 16.47 1.19 5.21
CA ARG A 46 17.93 1.28 5.01
C ARG A 46 18.34 1.59 3.55
N GLN A 47 17.68 2.54 2.90
CA GLN A 47 18.01 2.98 1.53
C GLN A 47 17.89 1.87 0.46
N ARG A 48 17.21 0.79 0.75
CA ARG A 48 16.85 -0.24 -0.23
C ARG A 48 15.37 -0.13 -0.53
N ALA A 49 15.05 0.32 -1.73
CA ALA A 49 13.69 0.25 -2.24
C ALA A 49 13.28 -1.21 -2.43
N MET A 50 12.06 -1.52 -2.08
CA MET A 50 11.47 -2.80 -2.47
C MET A 50 11.08 -2.76 -3.95
N PRO A 51 11.40 -3.80 -4.74
CA PRO A 51 10.89 -3.90 -6.10
C PRO A 51 9.36 -3.88 -6.11
N LEU A 52 8.79 -3.16 -7.06
CA LEU A 52 7.36 -3.17 -7.33
C LEU A 52 7.10 -4.20 -8.43
N HIS A 53 6.34 -5.22 -8.09
CA HIS A 53 5.91 -6.26 -9.02
C HIS A 53 4.50 -5.94 -9.49
N PHE A 54 4.30 -5.92 -10.78
CA PHE A 54 3.02 -5.64 -11.42
C PHE A 54 2.57 -6.82 -12.24
N GLU A 55 1.26 -7.09 -12.23
CA GLU A 55 0.64 -8.13 -13.04
C GLU A 55 -0.60 -7.58 -13.75
N ARG A 56 -0.78 -7.95 -15.03
CA ARG A 56 -1.95 -7.64 -15.85
C ARG A 56 -2.20 -8.75 -16.84
N LYS A 57 -3.26 -9.54 -16.66
CA LYS A 57 -3.68 -10.60 -17.61
C LYS A 57 -2.56 -11.54 -18.03
N GLY A 58 -1.68 -11.93 -17.12
CA GLY A 58 -0.53 -12.80 -17.37
C GLY A 58 0.72 -12.07 -17.89
N GLU A 59 0.67 -10.78 -18.07
CA GLU A 59 1.85 -9.93 -18.30
C GLU A 59 2.41 -9.51 -16.95
N GLU A 60 3.73 -9.62 -16.76
CA GLU A 60 4.42 -9.24 -15.54
C GLU A 60 5.42 -8.12 -15.82
N ALA A 61 5.53 -7.17 -14.90
CA ALA A 61 6.55 -6.14 -14.95
C ALA A 61 7.11 -5.89 -13.54
N THR A 62 8.42 -5.67 -13.46
CA THR A 62 9.09 -5.35 -12.20
C THR A 62 9.81 -4.03 -12.34
N VAL A 63 9.55 -3.12 -11.41
CA VAL A 63 10.19 -1.80 -11.36
C VAL A 63 10.90 -1.65 -10.03
N LEU A 64 12.19 -1.34 -10.09
CA LEU A 64 12.96 -0.97 -8.91
C LEU A 64 12.90 0.55 -8.77
N PRO A 65 12.29 1.10 -7.71
CA PRO A 65 12.31 2.52 -7.45
C PRO A 65 13.77 2.99 -7.29
N THR A 66 14.20 3.82 -8.22
CA THR A 66 15.53 4.43 -8.20
C THR A 66 15.34 5.91 -7.94
N GLY A 67 16.09 6.47 -6.99
CA GLY A 67 15.99 7.90 -6.69
C GLY A 67 16.44 8.22 -5.27
N PRO A 68 16.56 9.50 -4.94
CA PRO A 68 17.07 9.94 -3.63
C PRO A 68 16.00 9.92 -2.53
N LEU A 69 14.74 9.64 -2.87
CA LEU A 69 13.60 9.75 -1.94
C LEU A 69 13.12 8.39 -1.50
N PHE A 70 13.25 8.13 -0.20
CA PHE A 70 12.75 6.93 0.45
C PHE A 70 11.98 7.32 1.70
N ALA A 71 10.82 6.71 1.87
CA ALA A 71 10.03 6.80 3.08
C ALA A 71 9.87 5.42 3.68
N ASN A 72 9.99 5.31 5.00
CA ASN A 72 9.70 4.09 5.75
C ASN A 72 8.40 4.20 6.53
N ASN A 73 7.69 5.31 6.36
CA ASN A 73 6.38 5.58 6.97
C ASN A 73 5.46 6.21 5.93
N GLY A 74 4.25 5.69 5.84
CA GLY A 74 3.22 6.21 4.94
C GLY A 74 2.78 7.64 5.28
N ASP A 75 2.76 8.01 6.56
CA ASP A 75 2.40 9.36 7.02
C ASP A 75 3.32 10.45 6.49
N ILE A 76 4.56 10.09 6.13
CA ILE A 76 5.50 10.99 5.47
C ILE A 76 5.31 10.96 3.95
N ALA A 77 5.06 9.78 3.38
CA ALA A 77 4.93 9.61 1.94
C ALA A 77 3.70 10.35 1.38
N VAL A 78 2.57 10.30 2.08
CA VAL A 78 1.30 10.91 1.61
C VAL A 78 1.44 12.44 1.41
N PRO A 79 1.91 13.24 2.39
CA PRO A 79 2.13 14.67 2.18
C PRO A 79 3.10 14.98 1.04
N MET A 80 4.14 14.16 0.85
CA MET A 80 5.07 14.32 -0.27
C MET A 80 4.38 14.14 -1.62
N LEU A 81 3.51 13.13 -1.75
CA LEU A 81 2.75 12.90 -2.96
C LEU A 81 1.76 14.03 -3.24
N VAL A 82 1.04 14.50 -2.20
CA VAL A 82 0.13 15.65 -2.31
C VAL A 82 0.86 16.91 -2.76
N ALA A 83 2.08 17.13 -2.26
CA ALA A 83 2.94 18.23 -2.67
C ALA A 83 3.53 18.07 -4.10
N GLY A 84 3.19 17.00 -4.82
CA GLY A 84 3.64 16.77 -6.18
C GLY A 84 5.11 16.39 -6.30
N VAL A 85 5.68 15.75 -5.27
CA VAL A 85 7.10 15.34 -5.27
C VAL A 85 7.34 14.17 -6.22
N GLY A 86 6.37 13.26 -6.36
CA GLY A 86 6.54 12.07 -7.19
C GLY A 86 5.35 11.09 -7.14
N ILE A 87 5.65 9.84 -7.44
CA ILE A 87 4.74 8.69 -7.44
C ILE A 87 5.21 7.68 -6.40
N ALA A 88 4.29 7.04 -5.69
CA ALA A 88 4.60 5.93 -4.78
C ALA A 88 3.55 4.82 -4.86
N ALA A 89 3.96 3.60 -4.53
CA ALA A 89 3.05 2.51 -4.22
C ALA A 89 2.82 2.47 -2.70
N LEU A 90 1.58 2.66 -2.27
CA LEU A 90 1.20 2.70 -0.86
C LEU A 90 -0.05 1.85 -0.60
N PRO A 91 -0.19 1.30 0.62
CA PRO A 91 -1.46 0.73 1.06
C PRO A 91 -2.58 1.77 0.99
N ASP A 92 -3.71 1.38 0.42
CA ASP A 92 -4.85 2.29 0.18
C ASP A 92 -5.40 2.91 1.46
N PHE A 93 -5.35 2.20 2.59
CA PHE A 93 -5.86 2.72 3.86
C PHE A 93 -5.04 3.89 4.41
N ILE A 94 -3.77 4.03 3.99
CA ILE A 94 -2.89 5.13 4.41
C ILE A 94 -3.25 6.43 3.68
N ALA A 95 -3.67 6.33 2.42
CA ALA A 95 -3.99 7.47 1.57
C ALA A 95 -5.51 7.66 1.34
N GLY A 96 -6.34 7.06 2.20
CA GLY A 96 -7.79 6.99 2.02
C GLY A 96 -8.47 8.36 1.92
N GLU A 97 -8.10 9.31 2.77
CA GLU A 97 -8.66 10.67 2.76
C GLU A 97 -8.26 11.43 1.50
N GLU A 98 -7.02 11.33 1.08
CA GLU A 98 -6.50 12.00 -0.10
C GLU A 98 -7.07 11.43 -1.39
N LEU A 99 -7.31 10.12 -1.43
CA LEU A 99 -8.00 9.47 -2.54
C LEU A 99 -9.47 9.91 -2.62
N MET A 100 -10.17 9.96 -1.49
CA MET A 100 -11.57 10.40 -1.44
C MET A 100 -11.72 11.89 -1.78
N SER A 101 -10.79 12.72 -1.36
CA SER A 101 -10.79 14.16 -1.65
C SER A 101 -10.24 14.53 -3.03
N GLY A 102 -9.71 13.54 -3.79
CA GLY A 102 -9.10 13.77 -5.10
C GLY A 102 -7.72 14.45 -5.06
N LYS A 103 -7.15 14.65 -3.87
CA LYS A 103 -5.77 15.17 -3.72
C LYS A 103 -4.73 14.19 -4.26
N LEU A 104 -5.03 12.90 -4.17
CA LEU A 104 -4.28 11.83 -4.81
C LEU A 104 -5.20 11.03 -5.73
N VAL A 105 -4.63 10.53 -6.81
CA VAL A 105 -5.32 9.66 -7.76
C VAL A 105 -4.49 8.40 -8.00
N ARG A 106 -5.17 7.33 -8.38
CA ARG A 106 -4.52 6.09 -8.77
C ARG A 106 -4.03 6.18 -10.20
N VAL A 107 -2.84 5.64 -10.43
CA VAL A 107 -2.29 5.42 -11.77
C VAL A 107 -2.05 3.93 -11.97
N LEU A 108 -1.92 3.48 -13.21
CA LEU A 108 -1.73 2.07 -13.57
C LEU A 108 -2.86 1.16 -13.03
N THR A 109 -4.10 1.62 -13.09
CA THR A 109 -5.26 0.92 -12.50
C THR A 109 -5.54 -0.44 -13.14
N ASP A 110 -5.06 -0.68 -14.37
CA ASP A 110 -5.16 -1.98 -15.06
C ASP A 110 -4.13 -3.00 -14.57
N TRP A 111 -3.17 -2.56 -13.76
CA TRP A 111 -2.11 -3.39 -13.20
C TRP A 111 -2.36 -3.63 -11.71
N SER A 112 -2.21 -4.87 -11.30
CA SER A 112 -2.29 -5.24 -9.88
C SER A 112 -0.90 -5.34 -9.26
N LEU A 113 -0.83 -4.90 -8.00
CA LEU A 113 0.32 -5.16 -7.13
C LEU A 113 0.07 -6.45 -6.33
N PRO A 114 1.12 -7.12 -5.84
CA PRO A 114 0.97 -8.30 -5.01
C PRO A 114 0.07 -8.05 -3.81
N GLN A 115 -0.82 -8.99 -3.54
CA GLN A 115 -1.71 -8.92 -2.39
C GLN A 115 -0.91 -8.96 -1.08
N ALA A 116 -1.03 -7.92 -0.28
CA ALA A 116 -0.52 -7.87 1.07
C ALA A 116 -1.61 -8.29 2.09
N TYR A 117 -1.17 -8.65 3.29
CA TYR A 117 -2.08 -9.04 4.37
C TYR A 117 -1.65 -8.39 5.69
N LEU A 118 -2.62 -7.98 6.47
CA LEU A 118 -2.42 -7.60 7.85
C LEU A 118 -2.40 -8.86 8.72
N HIS A 119 -1.34 -9.02 9.49
CA HIS A 119 -1.16 -10.18 10.36
C HIS A 119 -1.02 -9.76 11.81
N LEU A 120 -1.64 -10.53 12.70
CA LEU A 120 -1.38 -10.48 14.13
C LEU A 120 -0.32 -11.55 14.47
N LEU A 121 0.82 -11.11 14.98
CA LEU A 121 1.89 -11.98 15.42
C LEU A 121 1.89 -12.06 16.95
N SER A 122 1.92 -13.25 17.48
CA SER A 122 2.05 -13.48 18.93
C SER A 122 3.18 -14.46 19.23
N PRO A 123 3.86 -14.31 20.37
CA PRO A 123 4.86 -15.28 20.80
C PRO A 123 4.26 -16.69 20.87
N PRO A 124 5.06 -17.73 20.59
CA PRO A 124 4.61 -19.10 20.78
C PRO A 124 4.34 -19.33 22.26
N SER A 125 3.13 -19.69 22.60
CA SER A 125 2.75 -20.02 23.98
C SER A 125 1.74 -21.17 23.97
N ARG A 126 2.01 -22.16 24.79
CA ARG A 126 1.07 -23.28 25.02
C ARG A 126 -0.21 -22.83 25.72
N LEU A 127 -0.11 -21.75 26.52
CA LEU A 127 -1.23 -21.16 27.22
C LEU A 127 -1.23 -19.66 26.93
N ARG A 128 -2.17 -19.21 26.10
CA ARG A 128 -2.42 -17.77 25.91
C ARG A 128 -3.20 -17.25 27.11
N PRO A 129 -2.68 -16.29 27.91
CA PRO A 129 -3.45 -15.64 28.95
C PRO A 129 -4.76 -15.08 28.41
N ALA A 130 -5.84 -15.14 29.21
CA ALA A 130 -7.16 -14.67 28.79
C ALA A 130 -7.15 -13.20 28.26
N ARG A 131 -6.36 -12.34 28.89
CA ARG A 131 -6.16 -10.93 28.49
C ARG A 131 -5.55 -10.80 27.08
N VAL A 132 -4.59 -11.69 26.72
CA VAL A 132 -3.96 -11.67 25.39
C VAL A 132 -4.95 -12.14 24.33
N ARG A 133 -5.77 -13.13 24.67
CA ARG A 133 -6.83 -13.62 23.79
C ARG A 133 -7.87 -12.54 23.54
N ALA A 134 -8.41 -11.94 24.60
CA ALA A 134 -9.39 -10.85 24.51
C ALA A 134 -8.88 -9.67 23.66
N LEU A 135 -7.62 -9.26 23.85
CA LEU A 135 -7.02 -8.21 23.03
C LEU A 135 -6.89 -8.64 21.56
N SER A 136 -6.47 -9.89 21.32
CA SER A 136 -6.34 -10.42 19.96
C SER A 136 -7.69 -10.45 19.24
N ASP A 137 -8.73 -10.91 19.91
CA ASP A 137 -10.10 -10.98 19.37
C ASP A 137 -10.61 -9.56 19.08
N TYR A 138 -10.43 -8.63 20.02
CA TYR A 138 -10.80 -7.23 19.83
C TYR A 138 -10.09 -6.59 18.62
N LEU A 139 -8.79 -6.82 18.46
CA LEU A 139 -8.04 -6.29 17.32
C LEU A 139 -8.53 -6.89 15.99
N VAL A 140 -8.80 -8.18 15.94
CA VAL A 140 -9.34 -8.84 14.75
C VAL A 140 -10.71 -8.26 14.39
N ASP A 141 -11.61 -8.17 15.37
CA ASP A 141 -12.98 -7.68 15.16
C ASP A 141 -13.00 -6.19 14.73
N THR A 142 -12.08 -5.39 15.25
CA THR A 142 -12.00 -3.95 14.95
C THR A 142 -11.33 -3.67 13.61
N LEU A 143 -10.23 -4.35 13.31
CA LEU A 143 -9.41 -4.04 12.12
C LEU A 143 -9.94 -4.70 10.84
N LYS A 144 -10.56 -5.89 10.95
CA LYS A 144 -11.09 -6.60 9.78
C LYS A 144 -12.11 -5.77 8.99
N PRO A 145 -13.15 -5.18 9.61
CA PRO A 145 -14.10 -4.33 8.89
C PRO A 145 -13.45 -3.07 8.29
N SER A 146 -12.50 -2.46 9.01
CA SER A 146 -11.82 -1.25 8.57
C SER A 146 -10.99 -1.49 7.31
N CYS A 147 -10.28 -2.60 7.23
CA CYS A 147 -9.49 -2.97 6.05
C CYS A 147 -10.39 -3.37 4.87
N THR A 148 -11.44 -4.16 5.13
CA THR A 148 -12.36 -4.65 4.08
C THR A 148 -13.24 -3.52 3.54
N GLY A 149 -13.81 -2.69 4.40
CA GLY A 149 -14.70 -1.59 4.00
C GLY A 149 -13.95 -0.42 3.33
N ALA A 150 -12.67 -0.20 3.64
CA ALA A 150 -11.82 0.70 2.87
C ALA A 150 -11.57 0.14 1.47
N HIS A 151 -11.28 -1.15 1.36
CA HIS A 151 -11.08 -1.82 0.09
C HIS A 151 -12.33 -1.77 -0.80
N GLU A 152 -13.50 -2.11 -0.29
CA GLU A 152 -14.77 -2.08 -1.05
C GLU A 152 -15.16 -0.68 -1.51
N ARG A 153 -15.06 0.32 -0.63
CA ARG A 153 -15.32 1.73 -1.00
C ARG A 153 -14.36 2.24 -2.05
N LEU A 154 -13.12 1.82 -2.00
CA LEU A 154 -12.08 2.23 -2.94
C LEU A 154 -12.15 1.43 -4.25
N MET A 155 -12.70 0.21 -4.24
CA MET A 155 -12.99 -0.54 -5.48
C MET A 155 -14.20 0.01 -6.22
N ALA A 156 -15.23 0.47 -5.52
CA ALA A 156 -16.38 1.14 -6.13
C ALA A 156 -16.00 2.41 -6.90
N LEU A 157 -14.92 3.09 -6.51
CA LEU A 157 -14.36 4.23 -7.24
C LEU A 157 -13.54 3.84 -8.50
N ARG A 158 -13.30 2.54 -8.73
CA ARG A 158 -12.62 2.05 -9.96
C ARG A 158 -13.58 1.82 -11.13
N GLU A 159 -14.87 1.73 -10.87
CA GLU A 159 -15.91 1.42 -11.87
C GLU A 159 -16.64 2.67 -12.40
N THR A 160 -16.28 3.86 -11.89
CA THR A 160 -16.82 5.14 -12.35
C THR A 160 -15.77 5.93 -13.12
#